data_61e83ec8de65175f31b3287802590ab6
#
_entry.id   61e83ec8de65175f31b3287802590ab6
#
_cell.length_a   1.000
_cell.length_b   1.000
_cell.length_c   1.000
_cell.angle_alpha   90.00
_cell.angle_beta   90.00
_cell.angle_gamma   90.00
#
_symmetry.space_group_name_H-M   'P 1'
#
loop_
_entity.id
_entity.type
_entity.pdbx_description
1 polymer ?
#
loop_
_entity_poly.entity_id
_entity_poly.type
_entity_poly.pdbx_seq_one_letter_code
_entity_poly.pdbx_strand_id
1 'polypeptide(L)'
;MITELHIKNFKSHADTLLSLKPLTVLTGLNGSGKSSVIQSLLLLRQSFKKQSLREVLILNDSLCSIGIGKDAIFQSSKDDFLQFGIKTDTLSCFWKFSTLESKDFLPLLESAIDSENNLNSLQLFNNDFQYLSAGRLPEFKYARNDLSVENERQISLRNGYGELVAQYLNYWGKEKVNPALKNNNSEFDDLLSQVTAWEREISPNVNVAPKKSGESFTIHYSFNRTGSLGLTDEFKTENAAFGLTYALPVITALLSAKKDSLLLIENPEAHLHPRGQSKLAELIALAAQTGVQIIIETHSDHIFNGIRKAVAFGKIETEKASILFFELNNKNSSTATEIKLSDKGRVLNYKSGLFDQFDDDLDALLGLQ
;
A
#
# COMPACT_ATOMS: atom_id res chain seq x y z
N MET A 1 -6.23 -5.21 -14.25
CA MET A 1 -5.10 -4.72 -13.41
C MET A 1 -4.23 -3.77 -14.20
N ILE A 2 -3.52 -2.85 -13.54
CA ILE A 2 -2.51 -2.00 -14.18
C ILE A 2 -1.27 -2.86 -14.44
N THR A 3 -0.85 -2.97 -15.69
CA THR A 3 0.33 -3.77 -16.10
C THR A 3 1.57 -2.92 -16.32
N GLU A 4 1.39 -1.64 -16.70
CA GLU A 4 2.49 -0.70 -16.87
C GLU A 4 2.12 0.67 -16.29
N LEU A 5 3.10 1.33 -15.67
CA LEU A 5 3.02 2.73 -15.22
C LEU A 5 4.21 3.50 -15.81
N HIS A 6 3.93 4.55 -16.56
CA HIS A 6 4.93 5.44 -17.11
C HIS A 6 4.92 6.78 -16.39
N ILE A 7 6.05 7.20 -15.89
CA ILE A 7 6.25 8.45 -15.15
C ILE A 7 7.34 9.24 -15.85
N LYS A 8 7.01 10.43 -16.37
CA LYS A 8 7.97 11.29 -17.04
C LYS A 8 7.99 12.68 -16.43
N ASN A 9 9.19 13.20 -16.19
CA ASN A 9 9.46 14.52 -15.63
C ASN A 9 8.77 14.80 -14.27
N PHE A 10 8.62 13.78 -13.41
CA PHE A 10 7.98 13.94 -12.11
C PHE A 10 8.97 13.67 -10.97
N LYS A 11 9.22 14.65 -10.12
CA LYS A 11 10.16 14.59 -8.97
C LYS A 11 11.54 14.06 -9.39
N SER A 12 11.92 12.86 -8.94
CA SER A 12 13.17 12.22 -9.34
C SER A 12 13.06 11.37 -10.61
N HIS A 13 11.88 11.20 -11.18
CA HIS A 13 11.66 10.42 -12.39
C HIS A 13 11.79 11.27 -13.64
N ALA A 14 12.93 11.18 -14.35
CA ALA A 14 13.10 11.81 -15.65
C ALA A 14 12.23 11.11 -16.72
N ASP A 15 12.39 9.81 -16.83
CA ASP A 15 11.60 8.94 -17.70
C ASP A 15 11.67 7.51 -17.16
N THR A 16 10.62 7.04 -16.52
CA THR A 16 10.60 5.76 -15.82
C THR A 16 9.38 4.95 -16.24
N LEU A 17 9.61 3.79 -16.85
CA LEU A 17 8.59 2.81 -17.19
C LEU A 17 8.68 1.63 -16.24
N LEU A 18 7.59 1.34 -15.54
CA LEU A 18 7.49 0.26 -14.57
C LEU A 18 6.53 -0.81 -15.08
N SER A 19 6.96 -2.06 -15.03
CA SER A 19 6.08 -3.23 -15.20
C SER A 19 5.52 -3.61 -13.83
N LEU A 20 4.20 -3.65 -13.72
CA LEU A 20 3.49 -3.94 -12.48
C LEU A 20 2.86 -5.33 -12.53
N LYS A 21 2.90 -6.03 -11.40
CA LYS A 21 2.31 -7.36 -11.23
C LYS A 21 1.25 -7.33 -10.13
N PRO A 22 0.48 -8.42 -9.92
CA PRO A 22 -0.45 -8.51 -8.79
C PRO A 22 0.16 -8.09 -7.46
N LEU A 23 1.37 -8.55 -7.15
CA LEU A 23 2.18 -8.00 -6.04
C LEU A 23 3.38 -7.25 -6.62
N THR A 24 3.45 -5.96 -6.38
CA THR A 24 4.62 -5.12 -6.71
C THR A 24 5.19 -4.50 -5.45
N VAL A 25 6.46 -4.78 -5.17
CA VAL A 25 7.21 -4.27 -4.02
C VAL A 25 8.17 -3.19 -4.49
N LEU A 26 8.02 -1.99 -3.97
CA LEU A 26 8.94 -0.87 -4.19
C LEU A 26 9.92 -0.81 -3.03
N THR A 27 11.19 -1.05 -3.29
CA THR A 27 12.26 -1.00 -2.29
C THR A 27 13.50 -0.26 -2.82
N GLY A 28 14.47 0.03 -1.98
CA GLY A 28 15.69 0.75 -2.33
C GLY A 28 15.99 1.90 -1.37
N LEU A 29 17.01 2.70 -1.69
CA LEU A 29 17.50 3.76 -0.83
C LEU A 29 16.48 4.88 -0.60
N ASN A 30 16.64 5.62 0.51
CA ASN A 30 15.81 6.80 0.78
C ASN A 30 16.03 7.86 -0.31
N GLY A 31 14.95 8.55 -0.70
CA GLY A 31 15.01 9.57 -1.74
C GLY A 31 15.13 9.04 -3.18
N SER A 32 15.11 7.72 -3.41
CA SER A 32 15.26 7.11 -4.74
C SER A 32 14.01 7.16 -5.62
N GLY A 33 12.90 7.74 -5.14
CA GLY A 33 11.68 7.93 -5.94
C GLY A 33 10.56 6.91 -5.71
N LYS A 34 10.69 5.96 -4.77
CA LYS A 34 9.66 4.96 -4.47
C LYS A 34 8.29 5.56 -4.18
N SER A 35 8.22 6.49 -3.22
CA SER A 35 6.96 7.17 -2.85
C SER A 35 6.40 8.01 -3.99
N SER A 36 7.24 8.50 -4.91
CA SER A 36 6.77 9.25 -6.09
C SER A 36 5.98 8.37 -7.06
N VAL A 37 6.24 7.06 -7.09
CA VAL A 37 5.43 6.10 -7.86
C VAL A 37 4.01 6.05 -7.31
N ILE A 38 3.85 5.89 -5.98
CA ILE A 38 2.53 5.91 -5.33
C ILE A 38 1.85 7.26 -5.52
N GLN A 39 2.58 8.37 -5.32
CA GLN A 39 2.07 9.73 -5.48
C GLN A 39 1.55 10.00 -6.88
N SER A 40 2.18 9.48 -7.94
CA SER A 40 1.68 9.64 -9.32
C SER A 40 0.28 9.05 -9.51
N LEU A 41 0.02 7.89 -8.91
CA LEU A 41 -1.31 7.25 -8.92
C LEU A 41 -2.31 8.02 -8.06
N LEU A 42 -1.90 8.51 -6.89
CA LEU A 42 -2.76 9.28 -5.99
C LEU A 42 -3.18 10.62 -6.61
N LEU A 43 -2.26 11.32 -7.30
CA LEU A 43 -2.57 12.57 -8.01
C LEU A 43 -3.61 12.37 -9.11
N LEU A 44 -3.46 11.30 -9.89
CA LEU A 44 -4.46 10.95 -10.91
C LEU A 44 -5.82 10.64 -10.27
N ARG A 45 -5.83 9.82 -9.19
CA ARG A 45 -7.07 9.47 -8.50
C ARG A 45 -7.76 10.69 -7.87
N GLN A 46 -7.04 11.55 -7.14
CA GLN A 46 -7.67 12.71 -6.50
C GLN A 46 -8.23 13.70 -7.53
N SER A 47 -7.52 13.92 -8.64
CA SER A 47 -7.99 14.76 -9.74
C SER A 47 -9.23 14.15 -10.42
N PHE A 48 -9.26 12.82 -10.58
CA PHE A 48 -10.42 12.12 -11.11
C PHE A 48 -11.66 12.22 -10.19
N LYS A 49 -11.49 11.98 -8.87
CA LYS A 49 -12.58 12.09 -7.89
C LYS A 49 -13.16 13.52 -7.81
N LYS A 50 -12.35 14.53 -8.10
CA LYS A 50 -12.79 15.95 -8.21
C LYS A 50 -13.36 16.30 -9.59
N GLN A 51 -13.46 15.32 -10.51
CA GLN A 51 -13.91 15.53 -11.90
C GLN A 51 -13.06 16.53 -12.68
N SER A 52 -11.82 16.76 -12.25
CA SER A 52 -10.91 17.75 -12.82
C SER A 52 -9.84 17.18 -13.75
N LEU A 53 -9.65 15.83 -13.77
CA LEU A 53 -8.55 15.18 -14.53
C LEU A 53 -8.56 15.47 -16.04
N ARG A 54 -9.69 15.93 -16.57
CA ARG A 54 -9.83 16.34 -17.97
C ARG A 54 -9.36 17.78 -18.24
N GLU A 55 -9.08 18.53 -17.19
CA GLU A 55 -8.69 19.95 -17.29
C GLU A 55 -7.38 20.22 -16.57
N VAL A 56 -7.24 19.67 -15.36
CA VAL A 56 -6.09 19.93 -14.49
C VAL A 56 -5.72 18.71 -13.64
N LEU A 57 -4.44 18.62 -13.28
CA LEU A 57 -3.94 17.74 -12.23
C LEU A 57 -3.89 18.54 -10.91
N ILE A 58 -4.63 18.11 -9.91
CA ILE A 58 -4.63 18.71 -8.57
C ILE A 58 -3.42 18.17 -7.80
N LEU A 59 -2.53 19.06 -7.32
CA LEU A 59 -1.32 18.67 -6.59
C LEU A 59 -1.53 18.54 -5.08
N ASN A 60 -2.57 19.16 -4.53
CA ASN A 60 -2.84 19.16 -3.10
C ASN A 60 -4.32 18.87 -2.83
N ASP A 61 -4.59 17.70 -2.24
CA ASP A 61 -5.92 17.32 -1.77
C ASP A 61 -5.80 16.20 -0.70
N SER A 62 -6.90 15.56 -0.42
CA SER A 62 -7.10 14.58 0.67
C SER A 62 -6.23 13.34 0.60
N LEU A 63 -5.74 12.93 -0.58
CA LEU A 63 -4.89 11.73 -0.70
C LEU A 63 -3.40 12.05 -0.69
N CYS A 64 -3.02 13.18 -1.29
CA CYS A 64 -1.62 13.54 -1.49
C CYS A 64 -1.47 15.05 -1.62
N SER A 65 -0.42 15.61 -1.01
CA SER A 65 -0.01 17.01 -1.14
C SER A 65 1.44 17.09 -1.58
N ILE A 66 1.67 17.68 -2.76
CA ILE A 66 3.00 17.82 -3.36
C ILE A 66 3.54 19.25 -3.20
N GLY A 67 2.66 20.26 -3.11
CA GLY A 67 3.01 21.66 -3.16
C GLY A 67 2.59 22.30 -4.48
N ILE A 68 3.51 22.89 -5.20
CA ILE A 68 3.27 23.59 -6.47
C ILE A 68 3.97 22.90 -7.64
N GLY A 69 3.69 23.33 -8.86
CA GLY A 69 4.26 22.73 -10.07
C GLY A 69 5.78 22.59 -10.05
N LYS A 70 6.48 23.56 -9.45
CA LYS A 70 7.94 23.53 -9.30
C LYS A 70 8.43 22.41 -8.37
N ASP A 71 7.61 21.98 -7.40
CA ASP A 71 7.92 20.87 -6.49
C ASP A 71 7.61 19.51 -7.13
N ALA A 72 6.78 19.51 -8.15
CA ALA A 72 6.35 18.31 -8.86
C ALA A 72 7.29 17.93 -10.02
N ILE A 73 7.89 18.92 -10.72
CA ILE A 73 8.71 18.64 -11.90
C ILE A 73 10.08 18.06 -11.55
N PHE A 74 10.63 17.22 -12.42
CA PHE A 74 12.02 16.77 -12.33
C PHE A 74 12.98 17.97 -12.52
N GLN A 75 13.81 18.25 -11.52
CA GLN A 75 14.63 19.49 -11.47
C GLN A 75 15.57 19.69 -12.65
N SER A 76 16.04 18.59 -13.27
CA SER A 76 16.92 18.64 -14.44
C SER A 76 16.17 18.54 -15.75
N SER A 77 14.83 18.57 -15.75
CA SER A 77 14.03 18.59 -16.95
C SER A 77 14.27 19.88 -17.74
N LYS A 78 14.34 19.72 -19.07
CA LYS A 78 14.32 20.85 -20.02
C LYS A 78 12.92 21.10 -20.58
N ASP A 79 12.00 20.21 -20.29
CA ASP A 79 10.62 20.27 -20.72
C ASP A 79 9.77 20.97 -19.66
N ASP A 80 8.76 21.71 -20.11
CA ASP A 80 7.79 22.42 -19.27
C ASP A 80 6.52 21.59 -19.04
N PHE A 81 6.68 20.26 -18.95
CA PHE A 81 5.58 19.32 -18.70
C PHE A 81 6.01 18.12 -17.86
N LEU A 82 5.04 17.53 -17.18
CA LEU A 82 5.12 16.17 -16.68
C LEU A 82 4.07 15.28 -17.32
N GLN A 83 4.28 13.97 -17.34
CA GLN A 83 3.37 13.02 -17.95
C GLN A 83 3.23 11.76 -17.10
N PHE A 84 1.99 11.25 -17.00
CA PHE A 84 1.67 9.94 -16.45
C PHE A 84 0.98 9.10 -17.52
N GLY A 85 1.39 7.83 -17.62
CA GLY A 85 0.78 6.84 -18.51
C GLY A 85 0.41 5.59 -17.72
N ILE A 86 -0.75 5.01 -18.02
CA ILE A 86 -1.23 3.75 -17.43
C ILE A 86 -1.63 2.82 -18.57
N LYS A 87 -1.22 1.54 -18.44
CA LYS A 87 -1.65 0.48 -19.32
C LYS A 87 -2.19 -0.69 -18.53
N THR A 88 -3.24 -1.30 -19.06
CA THR A 88 -3.81 -2.58 -18.65
C THR A 88 -3.87 -3.51 -19.84
N ASP A 89 -4.37 -4.71 -19.69
CA ASP A 89 -4.59 -5.64 -20.82
C ASP A 89 -5.55 -5.10 -21.87
N THR A 90 -6.44 -4.16 -21.49
CA THR A 90 -7.54 -3.67 -22.34
C THR A 90 -7.58 -2.16 -22.51
N LEU A 91 -6.76 -1.41 -21.78
CA LEU A 91 -6.78 0.05 -21.79
C LEU A 91 -5.35 0.59 -21.82
N SER A 92 -5.12 1.59 -22.66
CA SER A 92 -3.91 2.42 -22.63
C SER A 92 -4.33 3.88 -22.54
N CYS A 93 -3.77 4.61 -21.60
CA CYS A 93 -4.07 6.03 -21.44
C CYS A 93 -2.85 6.79 -20.93
N PHE A 94 -2.77 8.06 -21.31
CA PHE A 94 -1.80 8.98 -20.72
C PHE A 94 -2.38 10.38 -20.55
N TRP A 95 -1.75 11.15 -19.67
CA TRP A 95 -2.03 12.56 -19.39
C TRP A 95 -0.72 13.32 -19.33
N LYS A 96 -0.67 14.44 -20.03
CA LYS A 96 0.46 15.36 -20.06
C LYS A 96 0.01 16.72 -19.55
N PHE A 97 0.70 17.24 -18.53
CA PHE A 97 0.31 18.45 -17.83
C PHE A 97 1.41 19.52 -17.92
N SER A 98 1.01 20.79 -18.06
CA SER A 98 1.93 21.93 -18.08
C SER A 98 2.48 22.24 -16.70
N THR A 99 3.78 22.52 -16.61
CA THR A 99 4.46 22.96 -15.39
C THR A 99 4.93 24.41 -15.45
N LEU A 100 4.54 25.16 -16.51
CA LEU A 100 4.94 26.55 -16.71
C LEU A 100 4.46 27.48 -15.58
N GLU A 101 3.29 27.20 -15.01
CA GLU A 101 2.74 28.01 -13.93
C GLU A 101 3.04 27.36 -12.58
N SER A 102 3.55 28.15 -11.64
CA SER A 102 3.87 27.71 -10.28
C SER A 102 2.60 27.74 -9.40
N LYS A 103 1.60 26.91 -9.76
CA LYS A 103 0.32 26.77 -9.05
C LYS A 103 0.24 25.42 -8.36
N ASP A 104 -0.74 25.24 -7.51
CA ASP A 104 -1.09 23.99 -6.83
C ASP A 104 -1.93 23.03 -7.70
N PHE A 105 -2.13 23.38 -8.96
CA PHE A 105 -2.70 22.55 -10.01
C PHE A 105 -1.95 22.75 -11.33
N LEU A 106 -1.95 21.73 -12.18
CA LEU A 106 -1.28 21.76 -13.49
C LEU A 106 -2.30 21.62 -14.62
N PRO A 107 -2.39 22.56 -15.56
CA PRO A 107 -3.28 22.46 -16.71
C PRO A 107 -2.96 21.23 -17.58
N LEU A 108 -3.98 20.55 -18.06
CA LEU A 108 -3.84 19.47 -19.02
C LEU A 108 -3.43 20.06 -20.38
N LEU A 109 -2.36 19.54 -20.97
CA LEU A 109 -1.92 19.87 -22.33
C LEU A 109 -2.44 18.87 -23.33
N GLU A 110 -2.40 17.59 -22.99
CA GLU A 110 -2.73 16.50 -23.89
C GLU A 110 -3.15 15.27 -23.10
N SER A 111 -4.11 14.53 -23.59
CA SER A 111 -4.43 13.19 -23.11
C SER A 111 -4.85 12.29 -24.26
N ALA A 112 -4.49 11.01 -24.17
CA ALA A 112 -5.05 9.97 -25.02
C ALA A 112 -5.63 8.88 -24.14
N ILE A 113 -6.87 8.51 -24.42
CA ILE A 113 -7.63 7.50 -23.69
C ILE A 113 -8.32 6.68 -24.77
N ASP A 114 -7.94 5.40 -24.89
CA ASP A 114 -8.46 4.51 -25.95
C ASP A 114 -10.00 4.35 -25.90
N SER A 115 -10.60 4.56 -24.73
CA SER A 115 -12.05 4.55 -24.57
C SER A 115 -12.45 5.30 -23.28
N GLU A 116 -13.26 6.35 -23.42
CA GLU A 116 -13.72 7.17 -22.29
C GLU A 116 -14.59 6.40 -21.27
N ASN A 117 -15.35 5.41 -21.72
CA ASN A 117 -16.19 4.59 -20.85
C ASN A 117 -15.40 3.64 -19.96
N ASN A 118 -14.11 3.45 -20.22
CA ASN A 118 -13.28 2.48 -19.52
C ASN A 118 -12.51 3.06 -18.31
N LEU A 119 -12.40 4.38 -18.14
CA LEU A 119 -11.71 4.95 -16.98
C LEU A 119 -12.39 4.56 -15.67
N ASN A 120 -13.72 4.57 -15.60
CA ASN A 120 -14.46 4.16 -14.41
C ASN A 120 -14.30 2.67 -14.08
N SER A 121 -13.94 1.85 -15.06
CA SER A 121 -13.66 0.42 -14.84
C SER A 121 -12.26 0.17 -14.29
N LEU A 122 -11.36 1.15 -14.39
CA LEU A 122 -10.01 1.05 -13.82
C LEU A 122 -10.08 1.15 -12.29
N GLN A 123 -9.50 0.18 -11.60
CA GLN A 123 -9.52 0.08 -10.13
C GLN A 123 -8.98 1.36 -9.46
N LEU A 124 -8.05 2.03 -10.09
CA LEU A 124 -7.53 3.33 -9.62
C LEU A 124 -8.64 4.37 -9.44
N PHE A 125 -9.69 4.32 -10.24
CA PHE A 125 -10.74 5.36 -10.29
C PHE A 125 -12.07 4.93 -9.69
N ASN A 126 -12.28 3.65 -9.42
CA ASN A 126 -13.50 3.13 -8.81
C ASN A 126 -13.39 2.95 -7.28
N ASN A 127 -14.38 2.30 -6.67
CA ASN A 127 -14.45 2.07 -5.23
C ASN A 127 -13.65 0.85 -4.75
N ASP A 128 -13.12 0.03 -5.66
CA ASP A 128 -12.26 -1.12 -5.35
C ASP A 128 -10.79 -0.70 -5.13
N PHE A 129 -10.59 0.51 -4.66
CA PHE A 129 -9.29 1.12 -4.36
C PHE A 129 -9.18 1.42 -2.88
N GLN A 130 -8.00 1.10 -2.29
CA GLN A 130 -7.62 1.54 -0.95
C GLN A 130 -6.20 2.11 -0.97
N TYR A 131 -5.98 3.16 -0.19
CA TYR A 131 -4.65 3.69 0.07
C TYR A 131 -4.39 3.76 1.57
N LEU A 132 -3.25 3.23 2.00
CA LEU A 132 -2.78 3.28 3.38
C LEU A 132 -1.35 3.80 3.42
N SER A 133 -1.17 5.00 3.98
CA SER A 133 0.12 5.69 4.06
C SER A 133 1.01 5.17 5.19
N ALA A 134 2.28 5.57 5.15
CA ALA A 134 3.21 5.34 6.26
C ALA A 134 2.79 6.09 7.54
N GLY A 135 2.09 7.22 7.40
CA GLY A 135 1.64 8.08 8.50
C GLY A 135 0.32 7.67 9.12
N ARG A 136 -0.03 6.37 9.11
CA ARG A 136 -1.25 5.87 9.76
C ARG A 136 -1.30 6.32 11.22
N LEU A 137 -2.44 6.89 11.64
CA LEU A 137 -2.61 7.42 12.99
C LEU A 137 -3.08 6.32 13.94
N PRO A 138 -2.45 6.17 15.13
CA PRO A 138 -2.94 5.24 16.15
C PRO A 138 -4.27 5.68 16.78
N GLU A 139 -4.63 6.96 16.68
CA GLU A 139 -5.87 7.50 17.22
C GLU A 139 -6.98 7.50 16.16
N PHE A 140 -7.85 6.52 16.23
CA PHE A 140 -9.06 6.43 15.39
C PHE A 140 -10.25 7.10 16.09
N LYS A 141 -10.15 8.39 16.37
CA LYS A 141 -11.26 9.19 16.93
C LYS A 141 -12.09 9.76 15.79
N TYR A 142 -13.02 8.96 15.28
CA TYR A 142 -14.03 9.48 14.36
C TYR A 142 -15.35 9.68 15.07
N ALA A 143 -15.78 10.95 15.08
CA ALA A 143 -16.99 11.37 15.79
C ALA A 143 -18.27 11.28 14.92
N ARG A 144 -18.19 10.88 13.67
CA ARG A 144 -19.37 10.81 12.79
C ARG A 144 -19.37 9.58 11.91
N ASN A 145 -20.57 9.05 11.71
CA ASN A 145 -20.84 8.02 10.73
C ASN A 145 -20.50 8.55 9.33
N ASP A 146 -19.56 7.90 8.64
CA ASP A 146 -19.19 8.27 7.29
C ASP A 146 -19.83 7.32 6.28
N LEU A 147 -20.66 7.87 5.39
CA LEU A 147 -21.38 7.10 4.38
C LEU A 147 -20.43 6.42 3.37
N SER A 148 -19.20 6.88 3.24
CA SER A 148 -18.20 6.26 2.36
C SER A 148 -17.83 4.84 2.81
N VAL A 149 -17.93 4.53 4.12
CA VAL A 149 -17.74 3.17 4.61
C VAL A 149 -18.85 2.25 4.10
N GLU A 150 -20.10 2.73 4.13
CA GLU A 150 -21.26 1.94 3.72
C GLU A 150 -21.36 1.83 2.20
N ASN A 151 -21.21 2.96 1.49
CA ASN A 151 -21.45 3.05 0.04
C ASN A 151 -20.21 2.70 -0.80
N GLU A 152 -19.02 3.08 -0.35
CA GLU A 152 -17.77 2.96 -1.10
C GLU A 152 -16.78 1.97 -0.48
N ARG A 153 -17.09 1.39 0.69
CA ARG A 153 -16.22 0.45 1.42
C ARG A 153 -14.83 1.00 1.71
N GLN A 154 -14.72 2.29 1.97
CA GLN A 154 -13.44 2.92 2.24
C GLN A 154 -13.02 2.76 3.71
N ILE A 155 -11.75 2.42 3.92
CA ILE A 155 -11.10 2.32 5.23
C ILE A 155 -10.42 3.64 5.58
N SER A 156 -10.10 4.43 4.56
CA SER A 156 -9.49 5.76 4.71
C SER A 156 -9.93 6.71 3.61
N LEU A 157 -10.15 7.97 3.97
CA LEU A 157 -10.45 9.07 3.05
C LEU A 157 -9.39 10.16 3.06
N ARG A 158 -8.56 10.22 4.10
CA ARG A 158 -7.60 11.31 4.31
C ARG A 158 -6.19 10.75 4.42
N ASN A 159 -5.36 11.08 3.44
CA ASN A 159 -3.93 10.77 3.45
C ASN A 159 -3.59 9.30 3.75
N GLY A 160 -4.53 8.37 3.55
CA GLY A 160 -4.29 6.96 3.82
C GLY A 160 -4.12 6.62 5.31
N TYR A 161 -4.73 7.36 6.23
CA TYR A 161 -4.53 7.16 7.67
C TYR A 161 -5.21 5.90 8.23
N GLY A 162 -6.18 5.32 7.52
CA GLY A 162 -6.93 4.14 7.99
C GLY A 162 -7.96 4.50 9.07
N GLU A 163 -8.35 5.73 9.15
CA GLU A 163 -9.16 6.34 10.21
C GLU A 163 -10.57 5.76 10.34
N LEU A 164 -11.07 5.15 9.28
CA LEU A 164 -12.43 4.58 9.26
C LEU A 164 -12.47 3.08 9.62
N VAL A 165 -11.35 2.47 9.98
CA VAL A 165 -11.26 1.02 10.22
C VAL A 165 -12.19 0.55 11.32
N ALA A 166 -12.40 1.33 12.38
CA ALA A 166 -13.32 0.99 13.46
C ALA A 166 -14.78 0.91 12.99
N GLN A 167 -15.22 1.90 12.21
CA GLN A 167 -16.54 1.90 11.59
C GLN A 167 -16.66 0.77 10.56
N TYR A 168 -15.62 0.56 9.75
CA TYR A 168 -15.59 -0.50 8.74
C TYR A 168 -15.80 -1.88 9.37
N LEU A 169 -15.06 -2.21 10.41
CA LEU A 169 -15.18 -3.48 11.12
C LEU A 169 -16.52 -3.62 11.87
N ASN A 170 -17.07 -2.53 12.38
CA ASN A 170 -18.39 -2.54 12.99
C ASN A 170 -19.50 -2.85 11.97
N TYR A 171 -19.35 -2.34 10.74
CA TYR A 171 -20.34 -2.47 9.67
C TYR A 171 -20.19 -3.80 8.92
N TRP A 172 -18.96 -4.10 8.47
CA TRP A 172 -18.65 -5.22 7.57
C TRP A 172 -18.00 -6.41 8.27
N GLY A 173 -17.76 -6.33 9.58
CA GLY A 173 -17.04 -7.36 10.35
C GLY A 173 -17.66 -8.76 10.30
N LYS A 174 -18.94 -8.90 9.96
CA LYS A 174 -19.65 -10.19 9.82
C LYS A 174 -19.58 -10.78 8.40
N GLU A 175 -19.04 -10.06 7.42
CA GLU A 175 -18.85 -10.61 6.09
C GLU A 175 -17.78 -11.70 6.07
N LYS A 176 -17.96 -12.70 5.21
CA LYS A 176 -17.00 -13.77 5.04
C LYS A 176 -15.80 -13.28 4.24
N VAL A 177 -14.60 -13.65 4.69
CA VAL A 177 -13.36 -13.41 3.95
C VAL A 177 -13.21 -14.43 2.83
N ASN A 178 -12.32 -14.12 1.87
CA ASN A 178 -11.92 -15.11 0.87
C ASN A 178 -11.28 -16.34 1.58
N PRO A 179 -11.75 -17.56 1.30
CA PRO A 179 -11.23 -18.76 1.96
C PRO A 179 -9.71 -18.93 1.88
N ALA A 180 -9.08 -18.45 0.80
CA ALA A 180 -7.63 -18.51 0.63
C ALA A 180 -6.84 -17.60 1.61
N LEU A 181 -7.52 -16.62 2.24
CA LEU A 181 -6.93 -15.68 3.20
C LEU A 181 -7.19 -16.09 4.65
N LYS A 182 -7.91 -17.21 4.85
CA LYS A 182 -8.29 -17.66 6.20
C LYS A 182 -7.06 -18.04 7.01
N ASN A 183 -6.94 -17.48 8.22
CA ASN A 183 -6.00 -17.94 9.22
C ASN A 183 -6.59 -19.18 9.91
N ASN A 184 -5.86 -20.29 9.89
CA ASN A 184 -6.29 -21.57 10.43
C ASN A 184 -6.43 -21.59 11.97
N ASN A 185 -5.93 -20.54 12.65
CA ASN A 185 -6.07 -20.39 14.10
C ASN A 185 -7.43 -19.78 14.50
N SER A 186 -8.34 -19.53 13.55
CA SER A 186 -9.71 -19.11 13.79
C SER A 186 -10.69 -20.16 13.24
N GLU A 187 -11.68 -20.52 14.06
CA GLU A 187 -12.79 -21.38 13.64
C GLU A 187 -13.81 -20.64 12.74
N PHE A 188 -13.88 -19.32 12.88
CA PHE A 188 -14.84 -18.47 12.16
C PHE A 188 -14.20 -17.88 10.90
N ASP A 189 -15.01 -17.70 9.87
CA ASP A 189 -14.62 -17.17 8.56
C ASP A 189 -15.08 -15.72 8.31
N ASP A 190 -15.67 -15.07 9.31
CA ASP A 190 -16.06 -13.67 9.23
C ASP A 190 -14.85 -12.72 9.36
N LEU A 191 -14.97 -11.53 8.77
CA LEU A 191 -13.89 -10.56 8.68
C LEU A 191 -13.28 -10.19 10.06
N LEU A 192 -14.12 -9.92 11.06
CA LEU A 192 -13.63 -9.50 12.38
C LEU A 192 -12.86 -10.62 13.08
N SER A 193 -13.36 -11.84 13.00
CA SER A 193 -12.68 -13.02 13.56
C SER A 193 -11.36 -13.28 12.84
N GLN A 194 -11.31 -13.11 11.53
CA GLN A 194 -10.09 -13.28 10.74
C GLN A 194 -9.09 -12.14 10.96
N VAL A 195 -9.54 -10.89 11.06
CA VAL A 195 -8.68 -9.76 11.46
C VAL A 195 -8.06 -10.05 12.82
N THR A 196 -8.85 -10.49 13.80
CA THR A 196 -8.36 -10.85 15.13
C THR A 196 -7.33 -12.00 15.07
N ALA A 197 -7.56 -13.00 14.24
CA ALA A 197 -6.63 -14.13 14.09
C ALA A 197 -5.29 -13.71 13.47
N TRP A 198 -5.31 -12.82 12.47
CA TRP A 198 -4.08 -12.28 11.88
C TRP A 198 -3.37 -11.28 12.82
N GLU A 199 -4.10 -10.49 13.60
CA GLU A 199 -3.51 -9.66 14.67
C GLU A 199 -2.80 -10.50 15.74
N ARG A 200 -3.30 -11.71 16.05
CA ARG A 200 -2.64 -12.65 16.97
C ARG A 200 -1.30 -13.17 16.47
N GLU A 201 -1.07 -13.18 15.16
CA GLU A 201 0.26 -13.51 14.60
C GLU A 201 1.29 -12.41 14.90
N ILE A 202 0.83 -11.17 15.12
CA ILE A 202 1.65 -10.01 15.47
C ILE A 202 1.80 -9.93 16.99
N SER A 203 0.68 -10.00 17.71
CA SER A 203 0.64 -9.93 19.18
C SER A 203 -0.22 -11.08 19.73
N PRO A 204 0.40 -12.12 20.30
CA PRO A 204 -0.32 -13.28 20.80
C PRO A 204 -1.44 -12.95 21.79
N ASN A 205 -2.54 -13.69 21.72
CA ASN A 205 -3.70 -13.59 22.60
C ASN A 205 -4.53 -12.30 22.49
N VAL A 206 -4.24 -11.40 21.54
CA VAL A 206 -5.02 -10.18 21.34
C VAL A 206 -6.44 -10.49 20.83
N ASN A 207 -7.40 -9.68 21.25
CA ASN A 207 -8.77 -9.65 20.72
C ASN A 207 -9.09 -8.21 20.27
N VAL A 208 -9.74 -8.09 19.14
CA VAL A 208 -10.13 -6.81 18.53
C VAL A 208 -11.64 -6.64 18.66
N ALA A 209 -12.09 -5.52 19.22
CA ALA A 209 -13.51 -5.23 19.43
C ALA A 209 -13.85 -3.83 18.90
N PRO A 210 -14.46 -3.71 17.72
CA PRO A 210 -15.01 -2.44 17.26
C PRO A 210 -16.23 -2.09 18.09
N LYS A 211 -16.28 -0.84 18.61
CA LYS A 211 -17.39 -0.35 19.42
C LYS A 211 -17.99 0.91 18.85
N LYS A 212 -19.32 1.00 18.91
CA LYS A 212 -20.08 2.19 18.57
C LYS A 212 -20.59 2.83 19.89
N SER A 213 -20.34 4.13 20.05
CA SER A 213 -20.87 4.94 21.14
C SER A 213 -21.42 6.24 20.56
N GLY A 214 -22.76 6.35 20.50
CA GLY A 214 -23.43 7.42 19.77
C GLY A 214 -23.08 7.38 18.30
N GLU A 215 -22.48 8.46 17.79
CA GLU A 215 -22.00 8.56 16.40
C GLU A 215 -20.51 8.22 16.25
N SER A 216 -19.82 7.86 17.34
CA SER A 216 -18.39 7.56 17.35
C SER A 216 -18.12 6.07 17.25
N PHE A 217 -17.04 5.72 16.53
CA PHE A 217 -16.54 4.35 16.43
C PHE A 217 -15.12 4.30 16.99
N THR A 218 -14.84 3.26 17.80
CA THR A 218 -13.54 3.05 18.44
C THR A 218 -13.14 1.58 18.35
N ILE A 219 -11.85 1.30 18.34
CA ILE A 219 -11.32 -0.05 18.53
C ILE A 219 -10.94 -0.21 20.00
N HIS A 220 -11.33 -1.32 20.59
CA HIS A 220 -10.89 -1.78 21.90
C HIS A 220 -10.11 -3.08 21.75
N TYR A 221 -9.10 -3.23 22.55
CA TYR A 221 -8.29 -4.44 22.63
C TYR A 221 -8.45 -5.09 24.01
N SER A 222 -8.40 -6.41 24.03
CA SER A 222 -8.23 -7.20 25.23
C SER A 222 -7.31 -8.39 24.95
N PHE A 223 -6.80 -9.05 25.97
CA PHE A 223 -5.95 -10.24 25.81
C PHE A 223 -6.55 -11.44 26.53
N ASN A 224 -6.38 -12.63 25.96
CA ASN A 224 -6.68 -13.86 26.65
C ASN A 224 -5.70 -14.01 27.84
N ARG A 225 -6.21 -14.30 29.03
CA ARG A 225 -5.37 -14.50 30.21
C ARG A 225 -4.63 -15.83 30.12
N THR A 226 -3.31 -15.79 30.31
CA THR A 226 -2.47 -17.00 30.33
C THR A 226 -2.70 -17.74 31.60
N GLY A 227 -3.09 -19.03 31.54
CA GLY A 227 -3.27 -19.88 32.75
C GLY A 227 -4.59 -19.71 33.46
N SER A 228 -5.54 -18.89 33.01
CA SER A 228 -6.89 -18.76 33.53
C SER A 228 -7.92 -18.55 32.43
N LEU A 229 -9.17 -18.95 32.68
CA LEU A 229 -10.28 -18.64 31.79
C LEU A 229 -10.61 -17.13 31.87
N GLY A 230 -10.80 -16.48 30.71
CA GLY A 230 -11.29 -15.11 30.61
C GLY A 230 -10.33 -14.16 29.88
N LEU A 231 -10.83 -12.94 29.72
CA LEU A 231 -10.13 -11.82 29.08
C LEU A 231 -9.59 -10.85 30.13
N THR A 232 -8.60 -10.05 29.74
CA THR A 232 -8.25 -8.83 30.47
C THR A 232 -9.38 -7.80 30.32
N ASP A 233 -9.32 -6.73 31.11
CA ASP A 233 -10.15 -5.57 30.85
C ASP A 233 -9.83 -5.01 29.46
N GLU A 234 -10.84 -4.43 28.83
CA GLU A 234 -10.67 -3.80 27.52
C GLU A 234 -9.99 -2.43 27.66
N PHE A 235 -9.11 -2.13 26.74
CA PHE A 235 -8.46 -0.82 26.65
C PHE A 235 -8.52 -0.28 25.23
N LYS A 236 -8.49 1.04 25.11
CA LYS A 236 -8.54 1.76 23.85
C LYS A 236 -7.20 1.67 23.11
N THR A 237 -7.22 1.97 21.83
CA THR A 237 -6.04 2.03 20.95
C THR A 237 -4.90 2.89 21.49
N GLU A 238 -5.21 3.98 22.18
CA GLU A 238 -4.23 4.89 22.79
C GLU A 238 -3.32 4.20 23.84
N ASN A 239 -3.83 3.12 24.43
CA ASN A 239 -3.13 2.31 25.45
C ASN A 239 -2.65 0.96 24.89
N ALA A 240 -2.82 0.73 23.58
CA ALA A 240 -2.36 -0.48 22.90
C ALA A 240 -0.94 -0.32 22.35
N ALA A 241 -0.28 -1.44 22.07
CA ALA A 241 0.99 -1.39 21.36
C ALA A 241 0.80 -0.78 19.95
N PHE A 242 1.64 0.18 19.57
CA PHE A 242 1.58 0.86 18.27
C PHE A 242 1.48 -0.11 17.09
N GLY A 243 2.22 -1.21 17.14
CA GLY A 243 2.22 -2.22 16.08
C GLY A 243 0.83 -2.77 15.76
N LEU A 244 0.00 -3.05 16.76
CA LEU A 244 -1.38 -3.51 16.57
C LEU A 244 -2.20 -2.45 15.81
N THR A 245 -2.15 -1.22 16.27
CA THR A 245 -2.94 -0.13 15.72
C THR A 245 -2.54 0.20 14.28
N TYR A 246 -1.25 0.08 13.97
CA TYR A 246 -0.72 0.31 12.62
C TYR A 246 -1.02 -0.84 11.65
N ALA A 247 -1.03 -2.08 12.13
CA ALA A 247 -1.32 -3.25 11.30
C ALA A 247 -2.82 -3.40 11.01
N LEU A 248 -3.69 -3.01 11.92
CA LEU A 248 -5.14 -3.21 11.83
C LEU A 248 -5.77 -2.73 10.52
N PRO A 249 -5.53 -1.49 10.02
CA PRO A 249 -6.08 -1.06 8.74
C PRO A 249 -5.52 -1.87 7.56
N VAL A 250 -4.25 -2.27 7.61
CA VAL A 250 -3.59 -3.07 6.57
C VAL A 250 -4.21 -4.45 6.49
N ILE A 251 -4.31 -5.15 7.63
CA ILE A 251 -4.92 -6.49 7.71
C ILE A 251 -6.39 -6.42 7.26
N THR A 252 -7.13 -5.41 7.72
CA THR A 252 -8.53 -5.21 7.33
C THR A 252 -8.67 -5.00 5.82
N ALA A 253 -7.83 -4.14 5.21
CA ALA A 253 -7.83 -3.89 3.77
C ALA A 253 -7.53 -5.16 2.96
N LEU A 254 -6.52 -5.94 3.37
CA LEU A 254 -6.13 -7.18 2.70
C LEU A 254 -7.24 -8.24 2.75
N LEU A 255 -7.86 -8.43 3.92
CA LEU A 255 -8.90 -9.44 4.13
C LEU A 255 -10.24 -9.08 3.48
N SER A 256 -10.53 -7.79 3.34
CA SER A 256 -11.77 -7.29 2.74
C SER A 256 -11.68 -7.01 1.25
N ALA A 257 -10.47 -7.03 0.67
CA ALA A 257 -10.26 -6.77 -0.75
C ALA A 257 -10.91 -7.85 -1.61
N LYS A 258 -11.59 -7.42 -2.66
CA LYS A 258 -12.16 -8.29 -3.68
C LYS A 258 -11.13 -8.55 -4.79
N LYS A 259 -11.37 -9.59 -5.58
CA LYS A 259 -10.61 -9.77 -6.82
C LYS A 259 -10.70 -8.48 -7.66
N ASP A 260 -9.59 -8.13 -8.30
CA ASP A 260 -9.42 -6.93 -9.12
C ASP A 260 -9.40 -5.60 -8.33
N SER A 261 -9.39 -5.61 -6.98
CA SER A 261 -9.12 -4.40 -6.18
C SER A 261 -7.67 -3.93 -6.35
N LEU A 262 -7.42 -2.63 -6.14
CA LEU A 262 -6.08 -2.03 -6.07
C LEU A 262 -5.82 -1.48 -4.67
N LEU A 263 -4.76 -2.00 -4.04
CA LEU A 263 -4.28 -1.54 -2.74
C LEU A 263 -2.90 -0.89 -2.90
N LEU A 264 -2.77 0.36 -2.44
CA LEU A 264 -1.50 1.06 -2.30
C LEU A 264 -1.17 1.15 -0.82
N ILE A 265 -0.03 0.59 -0.39
CA ILE A 265 0.32 0.52 1.04
C ILE A 265 1.77 0.95 1.22
N GLU A 266 1.98 1.99 2.02
CA GLU A 266 3.32 2.44 2.40
C GLU A 266 3.69 1.86 3.77
N ASN A 267 4.91 1.37 3.90
CA ASN A 267 5.53 0.85 5.12
C ASN A 267 4.58 -0.03 5.94
N PRO A 268 4.05 -1.15 5.37
CA PRO A 268 3.14 -2.03 6.09
C PRO A 268 3.76 -2.57 7.39
N GLU A 269 5.07 -2.64 7.45
CA GLU A 269 5.87 -3.14 8.57
C GLU A 269 6.00 -2.19 9.75
N ALA A 270 5.57 -0.93 9.65
CA ALA A 270 5.81 0.09 10.65
C ALA A 270 5.41 -0.38 12.06
N HIS A 271 6.34 -0.22 13.02
CA HIS A 271 6.19 -0.61 14.42
C HIS A 271 5.97 -2.11 14.71
N LEU A 272 6.16 -2.99 13.73
CA LEU A 272 6.02 -4.42 13.92
C LEU A 272 7.35 -5.09 14.30
N HIS A 273 7.28 -6.06 15.19
CA HIS A 273 8.40 -6.98 15.43
C HIS A 273 8.68 -7.82 14.16
N PRO A 274 9.93 -8.19 13.86
CA PRO A 274 10.32 -8.98 12.69
C PRO A 274 9.42 -10.18 12.36
N ARG A 275 9.00 -10.92 13.38
CA ARG A 275 8.06 -12.04 13.21
C ARG A 275 6.72 -11.58 12.63
N GLY A 276 6.17 -10.48 13.15
CA GLY A 276 4.91 -9.90 12.67
C GLY A 276 5.02 -9.40 11.23
N GLN A 277 6.15 -8.78 10.88
CA GLN A 277 6.44 -8.33 9.52
C GLN A 277 6.43 -9.50 8.52
N SER A 278 7.10 -10.61 8.86
CA SER A 278 7.11 -11.82 8.02
C SER A 278 5.71 -12.42 7.84
N LYS A 279 4.86 -12.37 8.89
CA LYS A 279 3.47 -12.83 8.81
C LYS A 279 2.56 -11.90 8.00
N LEU A 280 2.76 -10.62 8.12
CA LEU A 280 2.04 -9.65 7.29
C LEU A 280 2.41 -9.80 5.82
N ALA A 281 3.69 -10.02 5.49
CA ALA A 281 4.15 -10.32 4.14
C ALA A 281 3.49 -11.59 3.57
N GLU A 282 3.27 -12.61 4.41
CA GLU A 282 2.53 -13.81 4.03
C GLU A 282 1.08 -13.49 3.63
N LEU A 283 0.37 -12.68 4.43
CA LEU A 283 -1.00 -12.25 4.11
C LEU A 283 -1.05 -11.41 2.83
N ILE A 284 -0.10 -10.48 2.64
CA ILE A 284 0.02 -9.67 1.42
C ILE A 284 0.16 -10.58 0.19
N ALA A 285 1.04 -11.57 0.25
CA ALA A 285 1.26 -12.51 -0.84
C ALA A 285 0.01 -13.35 -1.14
N LEU A 286 -0.68 -13.85 -0.11
CA LEU A 286 -1.94 -14.60 -0.27
C LEU A 286 -3.02 -13.73 -0.91
N ALA A 287 -3.18 -12.47 -0.49
CA ALA A 287 -4.16 -11.57 -1.08
C ALA A 287 -3.86 -11.28 -2.57
N ALA A 288 -2.59 -11.03 -2.92
CA ALA A 288 -2.19 -10.86 -4.31
C ALA A 288 -2.43 -12.12 -5.15
N GLN A 289 -2.20 -13.31 -4.59
CA GLN A 289 -2.49 -14.58 -5.28
C GLN A 289 -3.97 -14.73 -5.65
N THR A 290 -4.88 -14.16 -4.84
CA THR A 290 -6.33 -14.21 -5.11
C THR A 290 -6.81 -13.25 -6.20
N GLY A 291 -5.90 -12.45 -6.77
CA GLY A 291 -6.20 -11.51 -7.84
C GLY A 291 -6.44 -10.07 -7.36
N VAL A 292 -6.03 -9.74 -6.15
CA VAL A 292 -5.91 -8.35 -5.68
C VAL A 292 -4.60 -7.77 -6.22
N GLN A 293 -4.62 -6.56 -6.77
CA GLN A 293 -3.40 -5.85 -7.13
C GLN A 293 -2.91 -5.04 -5.93
N ILE A 294 -1.68 -5.31 -5.49
CA ILE A 294 -1.09 -4.70 -4.31
C ILE A 294 0.26 -4.08 -4.68
N ILE A 295 0.40 -2.78 -4.44
CA ILE A 295 1.66 -2.07 -4.58
C ILE A 295 2.08 -1.63 -3.18
N ILE A 296 3.20 -2.15 -2.69
CA ILE A 296 3.74 -1.78 -1.38
C ILE A 296 5.06 -1.04 -1.53
N GLU A 297 5.26 -0.01 -0.71
CA GLU A 297 6.57 0.58 -0.45
C GLU A 297 7.08 0.05 0.89
N THR A 298 8.30 -0.48 0.93
CA THR A 298 8.88 -1.03 2.16
C THR A 298 10.40 -0.82 2.24
N HIS A 299 10.87 -0.65 3.46
CA HIS A 299 12.29 -0.63 3.83
C HIS A 299 12.70 -1.87 4.64
N SER A 300 11.81 -2.86 4.76
CA SER A 300 12.01 -4.03 5.61
C SER A 300 12.54 -5.22 4.82
N ASP A 301 13.69 -5.72 5.24
CA ASP A 301 14.24 -7.02 4.84
C ASP A 301 13.33 -8.18 5.27
N HIS A 302 12.60 -8.03 6.38
CA HIS A 302 11.66 -9.05 6.88
C HIS A 302 10.40 -9.14 6.01
N ILE A 303 9.88 -8.02 5.47
CA ILE A 303 8.81 -8.04 4.45
C ILE A 303 9.33 -8.69 3.17
N PHE A 304 10.49 -8.27 2.69
CA PHE A 304 11.15 -8.85 1.51
C PHE A 304 11.35 -10.37 1.66
N ASN A 305 11.96 -10.81 2.77
CA ASN A 305 12.18 -12.22 3.04
C ASN A 305 10.87 -12.99 3.25
N GLY A 306 9.85 -12.35 3.84
CA GLY A 306 8.51 -12.91 3.99
C GLY A 306 7.86 -13.22 2.63
N ILE A 307 8.00 -12.31 1.66
CA ILE A 307 7.50 -12.51 0.28
C ILE A 307 8.29 -13.61 -0.43
N ARG A 308 9.63 -13.62 -0.34
CA ARG A 308 10.47 -14.71 -0.88
C ARG A 308 10.06 -16.08 -0.33
N LYS A 309 9.78 -16.12 0.97
CA LYS A 309 9.28 -17.32 1.65
C LYS A 309 7.88 -17.71 1.13
N ALA A 310 6.99 -16.74 0.90
CA ALA A 310 5.66 -17.03 0.34
C ALA A 310 5.76 -17.63 -1.07
N VAL A 311 6.67 -17.14 -1.92
CA VAL A 311 7.00 -17.74 -3.22
C VAL A 311 7.53 -19.18 -3.03
N ALA A 312 8.52 -19.37 -2.17
CA ALA A 312 9.15 -20.68 -1.93
C ALA A 312 8.17 -21.77 -1.46
N PHE A 313 7.13 -21.37 -0.72
CA PHE A 313 6.08 -22.27 -0.22
C PHE A 313 4.82 -22.30 -1.09
N GLY A 314 4.86 -21.73 -2.30
CA GLY A 314 3.75 -21.76 -3.26
C GLY A 314 2.51 -20.98 -2.83
N LYS A 315 2.66 -20.00 -1.91
CA LYS A 315 1.55 -19.14 -1.47
C LYS A 315 1.25 -18.04 -2.48
N ILE A 316 2.22 -17.70 -3.31
CA ILE A 316 2.09 -16.85 -4.48
C ILE A 316 2.97 -17.39 -5.61
N GLU A 317 2.47 -17.39 -6.83
CA GLU A 317 3.23 -17.72 -8.03
C GLU A 317 4.31 -16.68 -8.30
N THR A 318 5.50 -17.11 -8.74
CA THR A 318 6.65 -16.22 -9.01
C THR A 318 6.31 -15.12 -10.01
N GLU A 319 5.51 -15.44 -11.02
CA GLU A 319 5.09 -14.50 -12.07
C GLU A 319 4.16 -13.40 -11.55
N LYS A 320 3.50 -13.62 -10.43
CA LYS A 320 2.59 -12.67 -9.79
C LYS A 320 3.28 -11.71 -8.83
N ALA A 321 4.57 -11.94 -8.50
CA ALA A 321 5.35 -11.08 -7.64
C ALA A 321 6.43 -10.35 -8.45
N SER A 322 6.59 -9.04 -8.20
CA SER A 322 7.68 -8.21 -8.72
C SER A 322 8.28 -7.41 -7.59
N ILE A 323 9.59 -7.35 -7.54
CA ILE A 323 10.34 -6.53 -6.58
C ILE A 323 11.15 -5.54 -7.40
N LEU A 324 10.86 -4.26 -7.23
CA LEU A 324 11.51 -3.17 -7.94
C LEU A 324 12.45 -2.44 -6.97
N PHE A 325 13.74 -2.57 -7.23
CA PHE A 325 14.78 -1.88 -6.47
C PHE A 325 15.09 -0.52 -7.11
N PHE A 326 14.88 0.54 -6.34
CA PHE A 326 15.07 1.92 -6.77
C PHE A 326 16.39 2.49 -6.28
N GLU A 327 17.09 3.17 -7.18
CA GLU A 327 18.30 3.94 -6.90
C GLU A 327 18.33 5.21 -7.75
N LEU A 328 19.16 6.19 -7.38
CA LEU A 328 19.43 7.34 -8.24
C LEU A 328 20.67 7.08 -9.10
N ASN A 329 20.57 7.38 -10.37
CA ASN A 329 21.72 7.39 -11.26
C ASN A 329 22.57 8.66 -11.08
N ASN A 330 23.68 8.76 -11.82
CA ASN A 330 24.61 9.91 -11.78
C ASN A 330 23.98 11.26 -12.18
N LYS A 331 22.75 11.26 -12.71
CA LYS A 331 21.97 12.47 -13.05
C LYS A 331 20.88 12.77 -12.04
N ASN A 332 20.92 12.15 -10.86
CA ASN A 332 19.88 12.20 -9.83
C ASN A 332 18.48 11.81 -10.36
N SER A 333 18.43 10.96 -11.37
CA SER A 333 17.18 10.39 -11.88
C SER A 333 16.96 9.00 -11.31
N SER A 334 15.73 8.72 -10.90
CA SER A 334 15.30 7.39 -10.44
C SER A 334 15.46 6.34 -11.53
N THR A 335 16.03 5.22 -11.16
CA THR A 335 16.07 4.00 -11.97
C THR A 335 15.51 2.86 -11.15
N ALA A 336 14.73 1.99 -11.77
CA ALA A 336 14.16 0.82 -11.14
C ALA A 336 14.74 -0.45 -11.78
N THR A 337 15.27 -1.34 -10.96
CA THR A 337 15.75 -2.65 -11.39
C THR A 337 14.83 -3.74 -10.84
N GLU A 338 14.27 -4.58 -11.71
CA GLU A 338 13.50 -5.73 -11.23
C GLU A 338 14.43 -6.79 -10.62
N ILE A 339 14.16 -7.14 -9.38
CA ILE A 339 14.82 -8.23 -8.67
C ILE A 339 14.05 -9.51 -8.95
N LYS A 340 14.68 -10.41 -9.69
CA LYS A 340 14.08 -11.69 -10.12
C LYS A 340 14.19 -12.74 -9.03
N LEU A 341 13.10 -13.44 -8.78
CA LEU A 341 13.05 -14.59 -7.88
C LEU A 341 12.95 -15.89 -8.67
N SER A 342 13.53 -16.95 -8.15
CA SER A 342 13.21 -18.31 -8.57
C SER A 342 11.96 -18.82 -7.86
N ASP A 343 11.37 -19.93 -8.31
CA ASP A 343 10.23 -20.61 -7.65
C ASP A 343 10.54 -21.07 -6.21
N LYS A 344 11.82 -21.14 -5.86
CA LYS A 344 12.29 -21.41 -4.49
C LYS A 344 12.57 -20.14 -3.69
N GLY A 345 12.11 -18.98 -4.16
CA GLY A 345 12.28 -17.68 -3.48
C GLY A 345 13.74 -17.18 -3.43
N ARG A 346 14.65 -17.75 -4.24
CA ARG A 346 16.05 -17.28 -4.31
C ARG A 346 16.14 -16.07 -5.23
N VAL A 347 16.93 -15.07 -4.84
CA VAL A 347 17.27 -13.92 -5.68
C VAL A 347 18.22 -14.39 -6.79
N LEU A 348 17.87 -14.10 -8.05
CA LEU A 348 18.63 -14.52 -9.23
C LEU A 348 19.58 -13.44 -9.74
N ASN A 349 19.28 -12.17 -9.49
CA ASN A 349 20.08 -11.03 -9.91
C ASN A 349 20.28 -10.09 -8.72
N TYR A 350 21.17 -10.48 -7.82
CA TYR A 350 21.50 -9.68 -6.65
C TYR A 350 22.04 -8.30 -7.05
N LYS A 351 21.68 -7.30 -6.27
CA LYS A 351 22.16 -5.92 -6.43
C LYS A 351 22.64 -5.39 -5.08
N SER A 352 23.81 -4.77 -5.05
CA SER A 352 24.34 -4.14 -3.84
C SER A 352 23.38 -3.08 -3.32
N GLY A 353 23.22 -3.00 -2.00
CA GLY A 353 22.24 -2.16 -1.31
C GLY A 353 20.84 -2.79 -1.17
N LEU A 354 20.64 -4.01 -1.66
CA LEU A 354 19.39 -4.75 -1.50
C LEU A 354 19.42 -5.56 -0.18
N PHE A 355 19.15 -4.90 0.95
CA PHE A 355 19.04 -5.54 2.28
C PHE A 355 20.30 -6.33 2.70
N ASP A 356 21.47 -5.86 2.30
CA ASP A 356 22.79 -6.48 2.58
C ASP A 356 23.50 -5.87 3.81
N GLN A 357 22.96 -4.80 4.39
CA GLN A 357 23.59 -4.08 5.49
C GLN A 357 23.91 -4.99 6.69
N PHE A 358 23.05 -5.97 6.98
CA PHE A 358 23.29 -6.91 8.08
C PHE A 358 24.52 -7.78 7.80
N ASP A 359 24.68 -8.25 6.57
CA ASP A 359 25.82 -9.09 6.17
C ASP A 359 27.11 -8.24 6.15
N ASP A 360 27.04 -7.00 5.64
CA ASP A 360 28.16 -6.05 5.64
C ASP A 360 28.62 -5.72 7.08
N ASP A 361 27.66 -5.45 7.98
CA ASP A 361 27.96 -5.19 9.41
C ASP A 361 28.57 -6.42 10.08
N LEU A 362 28.09 -7.62 9.76
CA LEU A 362 28.62 -8.87 10.30
C LEU A 362 30.06 -9.12 9.81
N ASP A 363 30.33 -8.91 8.51
CA ASP A 363 31.67 -9.04 7.93
C ASP A 363 32.65 -8.03 8.56
N ALA A 364 32.20 -6.80 8.78
CA ALA A 364 32.98 -5.78 9.49
C ALA A 364 33.30 -6.21 10.92
N LEU A 365 32.32 -6.74 11.67
CA LEU A 365 32.51 -7.22 13.06
C LEU A 365 33.47 -8.43 13.13
N LEU A 366 33.48 -9.27 12.09
CA LEU A 366 34.36 -10.43 11.99
C LEU A 366 35.74 -10.10 11.42
N GLY A 367 35.99 -8.84 10.99
CA GLY A 367 37.24 -8.41 10.40
C GLY A 367 37.50 -9.01 9.01
N LEU A 368 36.42 -9.29 8.26
CA LEU A 368 36.48 -9.88 6.92
C LEU A 368 36.43 -8.83 5.79
N GLN A 369 36.49 -7.54 6.12
CA GLN A 369 36.59 -6.41 5.17
C GLN A 369 38.02 -6.02 4.86
#